data_00638db5b7786d6954551791b088ade9
#
_entry.id   00638db5b7786d6954551791b088ade9
#
_cell.length_a   1.000
_cell.length_b   1.000
_cell.length_c   1.000
_cell.angle_alpha   90.00
_cell.angle_beta   90.00
_cell.angle_gamma   90.00
#
_symmetry.space_group_name_H-M   'P 1'
#
loop_
_entity.id
_entity.type
_entity.pdbx_description
1 polymer ?
#
loop_
_entity_poly.entity_id
_entity_poly.type
_entity_poly.pdbx_seq_one_letter_code
_entity_poly.pdbx_strand_id
1 'polypeptide(L)'
;MKVLVVGGGAAGLMAAGAALRQGHEVTVLEHMEKPAQKILVTGKGRCNVTNDCTAEEFLHHVRTNPRFLFSSLGAFPPARTMELFESLGVELKVCLLYTSPSPRDRSVS
;
A
#
# COMPACT_ATOMS: atom_id res chain seq x y z
N MET A 1 -22.43 9.89 -3.84
CA MET A 1 -22.62 9.26 -2.52
C MET A 1 -21.63 9.89 -1.54
N LYS A 2 -22.02 10.00 -0.31
CA LYS A 2 -21.13 10.48 0.76
C LYS A 2 -20.45 9.28 1.40
N VAL A 3 -19.12 9.32 1.48
CA VAL A 3 -18.31 8.24 2.03
C VAL A 3 -17.55 8.75 3.25
N LEU A 4 -17.65 8.03 4.35
CA LEU A 4 -16.91 8.34 5.57
C LEU A 4 -15.81 7.29 5.75
N VAL A 5 -14.57 7.73 5.84
CA VAL A 5 -13.43 6.85 6.08
C VAL A 5 -12.94 7.09 7.51
N VAL A 6 -12.93 6.05 8.31
CA VAL A 6 -12.45 6.12 9.69
C VAL A 6 -11.01 5.64 9.74
N GLY A 7 -10.13 6.54 10.05
CA GLY A 7 -8.69 6.29 10.09
C GLY A 7 -7.95 6.86 8.87
N GLY A 8 -7.03 7.78 9.11
CA GLY A 8 -6.22 8.45 8.10
C GLY A 8 -4.83 7.83 7.92
N GLY A 9 -4.72 6.52 8.09
CA GLY A 9 -3.49 5.78 7.78
C GLY A 9 -3.39 5.43 6.30
N ALA A 10 -2.46 4.57 5.96
CA ALA A 10 -2.23 4.17 4.57
C ALA A 10 -3.48 3.58 3.91
N ALA A 11 -4.14 2.64 4.60
CA ALA A 11 -5.33 2.00 4.06
C ALA A 11 -6.49 2.98 3.89
N GLY A 12 -6.72 3.83 4.90
CA GLY A 12 -7.79 4.82 4.87
C GLY A 12 -7.60 5.84 3.76
N LEU A 13 -6.38 6.33 3.57
CA LEU A 13 -6.08 7.28 2.52
C LEU A 13 -6.22 6.66 1.13
N MET A 14 -5.84 5.39 0.96
CA MET A 14 -6.06 4.67 -0.30
C MET A 14 -7.55 4.52 -0.61
N ALA A 15 -8.33 4.15 0.39
CA ALA A 15 -9.78 4.02 0.24
C ALA A 15 -10.42 5.36 -0.12
N ALA A 16 -10.00 6.43 0.55
CA ALA A 16 -10.49 7.78 0.27
C ALA A 16 -10.17 8.20 -1.16
N GLY A 17 -8.94 7.96 -1.61
CA GLY A 17 -8.53 8.27 -2.98
C GLY A 17 -9.34 7.50 -4.03
N ALA A 18 -9.59 6.21 -3.78
CA ALA A 18 -10.38 5.39 -4.66
C ALA A 18 -11.82 5.92 -4.77
N ALA A 19 -12.42 6.28 -3.63
CA ALA A 19 -13.78 6.81 -3.60
C ALA A 19 -13.86 8.16 -4.33
N LEU A 20 -12.89 9.03 -4.13
CA LEU A 20 -12.84 10.32 -4.82
C LEU A 20 -12.76 10.17 -6.33
N ARG A 21 -11.96 9.20 -6.81
CA ARG A 21 -11.86 8.94 -8.26
C ARG A 21 -13.15 8.44 -8.86
N GLN A 22 -14.03 7.87 -8.03
CA GLN A 22 -15.36 7.42 -8.46
C GLN A 22 -16.40 8.53 -8.38
N GLY A 23 -16.00 9.74 -8.03
CA GLY A 23 -16.91 10.90 -7.97
C GLY A 23 -17.67 11.04 -6.67
N HIS A 24 -17.28 10.32 -5.62
CA HIS A 24 -17.94 10.42 -4.32
C HIS A 24 -17.37 11.55 -3.47
N GLU A 25 -18.19 12.06 -2.56
CA GLU A 25 -17.77 13.02 -1.55
C GLU A 25 -17.22 12.26 -0.36
N VAL A 26 -15.97 12.56 0.04
CA VAL A 26 -15.27 11.77 1.06
C VAL A 26 -14.87 12.62 2.24
N THR A 27 -15.12 12.11 3.44
CA THR A 27 -14.63 12.69 4.68
C THR A 27 -13.78 11.65 5.40
N VAL A 28 -12.57 12.04 5.81
CA VAL A 28 -11.67 11.15 6.57
C VAL A 28 -11.63 11.62 8.02
N LEU A 29 -11.90 10.71 8.94
CA LEU A 29 -11.80 10.98 10.38
C LEU A 29 -10.49 10.36 10.89
N GLU A 30 -9.66 11.18 11.51
CA GLU A 30 -8.38 10.76 12.05
C GLU A 30 -8.25 11.27 13.49
N HIS A 31 -7.91 10.37 14.42
CA HIS A 31 -7.77 10.72 15.83
C HIS A 31 -6.41 11.34 16.17
N MET A 32 -5.40 11.15 15.33
CA MET A 32 -4.10 11.78 15.50
C MET A 32 -4.11 13.19 14.92
N GLU A 33 -3.15 14.01 15.32
CA GLU A 33 -3.05 15.39 14.86
C GLU A 33 -2.88 15.49 13.35
N LYS A 34 -2.16 14.53 12.74
CA LYS A 34 -1.92 14.48 11.30
C LYS A 34 -2.23 13.10 10.76
N PRO A 35 -2.71 12.99 9.51
CA PRO A 35 -2.87 11.69 8.88
C PRO A 35 -1.51 11.05 8.58
N ALA A 36 -1.51 9.75 8.33
CA ALA A 36 -0.33 8.99 7.92
C ALA A 36 0.83 9.02 8.92
N GLN A 37 0.54 9.20 10.20
CA GLN A 37 1.57 9.25 11.26
C GLN A 37 2.45 8.01 11.28
N LYS A 38 1.85 6.84 11.13
CA LYS A 38 2.59 5.58 11.17
C LYS A 38 3.59 5.47 10.02
N ILE A 39 3.26 6.01 8.87
CA ILE A 39 4.17 6.02 7.72
C ILE A 39 5.41 6.86 8.03
N LEU A 40 5.23 7.95 8.74
CA LEU A 40 6.33 8.85 9.08
C LEU A 40 7.35 8.23 10.02
N VAL A 41 6.92 7.28 10.86
CA VAL A 41 7.80 6.68 11.88
C VAL A 41 8.36 5.32 11.48
N THR A 42 7.94 4.77 10.35
CA THR A 42 8.44 3.48 9.85
C THR A 42 9.43 3.68 8.72
N GLY A 43 10.22 2.65 8.44
CA GLY A 43 11.12 2.65 7.29
C GLY A 43 12.43 3.41 7.46
N LYS A 44 12.76 3.86 8.66
CA LYS A 44 14.03 4.53 8.97
C LYS A 44 14.35 5.67 8.00
N GLY A 45 13.42 6.56 7.79
CA GLY A 45 13.57 7.68 6.86
C GLY A 45 13.21 7.36 5.43
N ARG A 46 12.78 6.14 5.15
CA ARG A 46 12.25 5.71 3.85
C ARG A 46 10.84 5.19 4.04
N CYS A 47 10.05 5.24 2.99
CA CYS A 47 8.72 4.64 3.00
C CYS A 47 8.74 3.37 2.15
N ASN A 48 8.50 2.23 2.78
CA ASN A 48 8.36 0.97 2.07
C ASN A 48 6.95 0.91 1.49
N VAL A 49 6.86 0.78 0.18
CA VAL A 49 5.57 0.83 -0.52
C VAL A 49 4.99 -0.57 -0.70
N THR A 50 5.74 -1.46 -1.34
CA THR A 50 5.28 -2.80 -1.62
C THR A 50 6.47 -3.70 -1.93
N ASN A 51 6.22 -5.00 -2.07
CA ASN A 51 7.22 -5.94 -2.56
C ASN A 51 7.13 -6.01 -4.09
N ASP A 52 8.29 -6.06 -4.73
CA ASP A 52 8.36 -6.20 -6.19
C ASP A 52 8.20 -7.69 -6.55
N CYS A 53 6.97 -8.15 -6.56
CA CYS A 53 6.63 -9.53 -6.85
C CYS A 53 5.25 -9.61 -7.48
N THR A 54 4.92 -10.79 -8.03
CA THR A 54 3.59 -11.04 -8.57
C THR A 54 2.60 -11.26 -7.42
N ALA A 55 1.31 -11.16 -7.71
CA ALA A 55 0.27 -11.47 -6.73
C ALA A 55 0.40 -12.91 -6.22
N GLU A 56 0.72 -13.84 -7.10
CA GLU A 56 0.91 -15.24 -6.73
C GLU A 56 2.07 -15.42 -5.76
N GLU A 57 3.22 -14.81 -6.05
CA GLU A 57 4.37 -14.86 -5.15
C GLU A 57 4.05 -14.23 -3.80
N PHE A 58 3.33 -13.12 -3.82
CA PHE A 58 2.89 -12.45 -2.59
C PHE A 58 2.07 -13.40 -1.72
N LEU A 59 1.10 -14.10 -2.32
CA LEU A 59 0.21 -14.99 -1.59
C LEU A 59 0.95 -16.18 -0.97
N HIS A 60 2.03 -16.64 -1.58
CA HIS A 60 2.86 -17.71 -1.03
C HIS A 60 3.53 -17.31 0.29
N HIS A 61 3.71 -16.03 0.53
CA HIS A 61 4.35 -15.53 1.75
C HIS A 61 3.36 -15.09 2.82
N VAL A 62 2.06 -15.20 2.56
CA VAL A 62 1.03 -14.91 3.56
C VAL A 62 0.88 -16.11 4.48
N ARG A 63 1.16 -15.92 5.75
CA ARG A 63 1.21 -17.02 6.73
C ARG A 63 -0.14 -17.61 7.07
N THR A 64 -1.17 -16.78 7.13
CA THR A 64 -2.49 -17.19 7.59
C THR A 64 -3.54 -16.68 6.62
N ASN A 65 -4.40 -17.61 6.16
CA ASN A 65 -5.55 -17.30 5.34
C ASN A 65 -5.25 -16.43 4.10
N PRO A 66 -4.38 -16.88 3.19
CA PRO A 66 -4.07 -16.11 1.98
C PRO A 66 -5.28 -15.90 1.07
N ARG A 67 -6.29 -16.77 1.14
CA ARG A 67 -7.52 -16.64 0.35
C ARG A 67 -8.25 -15.33 0.59
N PHE A 68 -8.11 -14.79 1.80
CA PHE A 68 -8.73 -13.51 2.14
C PHE A 68 -8.27 -12.38 1.20
N LEU A 69 -7.04 -12.49 0.69
CA LEU A 69 -6.44 -11.46 -0.15
C LEU A 69 -6.58 -11.71 -1.65
N PHE A 70 -7.18 -12.82 -2.06
CA PHE A 70 -7.31 -13.17 -3.48
C PHE A 70 -7.96 -12.06 -4.29
N SER A 71 -9.09 -11.57 -3.84
CA SER A 71 -9.84 -10.54 -4.56
C SER A 71 -9.06 -9.22 -4.61
N SER A 72 -8.51 -8.80 -3.49
CA SER A 72 -7.76 -7.54 -3.41
C SER A 72 -6.52 -7.56 -4.29
N LEU A 73 -5.73 -8.63 -4.24
CA LEU A 73 -4.53 -8.75 -5.05
C LEU A 73 -4.83 -8.99 -6.52
N GLY A 74 -5.97 -9.60 -6.84
CA GLY A 74 -6.41 -9.73 -8.21
C GLY A 74 -6.76 -8.38 -8.83
N ALA A 75 -7.42 -7.53 -8.05
CA ALA A 75 -7.80 -6.19 -8.49
C ALA A 75 -6.63 -5.20 -8.44
N PHE A 76 -5.74 -5.35 -7.47
CA PHE A 76 -4.67 -4.38 -7.25
C PHE A 76 -3.38 -5.06 -6.80
N PRO A 77 -2.68 -5.73 -7.73
CA PRO A 77 -1.42 -6.41 -7.41
C PRO A 77 -0.28 -5.41 -7.17
N PRO A 78 0.88 -5.85 -6.67
CA PRO A 78 2.02 -4.95 -6.40
C PRO A 78 2.41 -4.06 -7.58
N ALA A 79 2.37 -4.58 -8.80
CA ALA A 79 2.68 -3.77 -9.98
C ALA A 79 1.75 -2.57 -10.14
N ARG A 80 0.46 -2.74 -9.80
CA ARG A 80 -0.52 -1.65 -9.85
C ARG A 80 -0.25 -0.61 -8.77
N THR A 81 0.20 -1.06 -7.61
CA THR A 81 0.61 -0.13 -6.54
C THR A 81 1.76 0.75 -7.01
N MET A 82 2.77 0.15 -7.63
CA MET A 82 3.90 0.90 -8.16
C MET A 82 3.48 1.89 -9.25
N GLU A 83 2.63 1.46 -10.18
CA GLU A 83 2.09 2.32 -11.22
C GLU A 83 1.35 3.53 -10.65
N LEU A 84 0.56 3.29 -9.60
CA LEU A 84 -0.19 4.37 -8.96
C LEU A 84 0.74 5.45 -8.43
N PHE A 85 1.75 5.06 -7.65
CA PHE A 85 2.67 6.03 -7.06
C PHE A 85 3.50 6.74 -8.12
N GLU A 86 3.96 6.02 -9.13
CA GLU A 86 4.70 6.62 -10.23
C GLU A 86 3.83 7.61 -11.01
N SER A 87 2.57 7.29 -11.22
CA SER A 87 1.64 8.20 -11.90
C SER A 87 1.40 9.49 -11.11
N LEU A 88 1.59 9.43 -9.79
CA LEU A 88 1.48 10.60 -8.92
C LEU A 88 2.80 11.37 -8.78
N GLY A 89 3.83 10.97 -9.52
CA GLY A 89 5.12 11.65 -9.52
C GLY A 89 6.10 11.17 -8.47
N VAL A 90 5.81 10.05 -7.81
CA VAL A 90 6.71 9.47 -6.80
C VAL A 90 7.71 8.56 -7.48
N GLU A 91 8.98 8.82 -7.28
CA GLU A 91 10.04 7.96 -7.80
C GLU A 91 10.22 6.76 -6.86
N LEU A 92 10.19 5.55 -7.42
CA LEU A 92 10.31 4.31 -6.65
C LEU A 92 11.65 3.63 -6.97
N LYS A 93 12.22 2.99 -5.95
CA LYS A 93 13.44 2.20 -6.10
C LYS A 93 13.22 0.81 -5.54
N VAL A 94 13.77 -0.19 -6.23
CA VAL A 94 13.78 -1.56 -5.73
C VAL A 94 15.01 -1.72 -4.85
N CYS A 95 14.78 -1.99 -3.56
CA CYS A 95 15.84 -2.20 -2.59
C CYS A 95 15.95 -3.69 -2.29
N LEU A 96 17.16 -4.23 -2.42
CA LEU A 96 17.45 -5.62 -2.08
C LEU A 96 18.20 -5.64 -0.75
N LEU A 97 17.70 -6.47 0.18
CA LEU A 97 18.43 -6.73 1.41
C LEU A 97 19.48 -7.78 1.10
N TYR A 98 20.69 -7.34 0.88
CA TYR A 98 21.78 -8.22 0.43
C TYR A 98 22.21 -9.27 1.45
N THR A 99 21.72 -9.20 2.67
CA THR A 99 21.98 -10.19 3.70
C THR A 99 21.07 -11.40 3.59
N SER A 100 20.03 -11.33 2.75
CA SER A 100 19.10 -12.42 2.55
C SER A 100 18.81 -12.59 1.07
N PRO A 101 19.00 -13.79 0.53
CA PRO A 101 18.72 -14.04 -0.88
C PRO A 101 17.25 -14.28 -1.19
N SER A 102 16.38 -14.23 -0.19
CA SER A 102 14.97 -14.52 -0.39
C SER A 102 14.27 -13.42 -1.21
N PRO A 103 13.47 -13.79 -2.20
CA PRO A 103 12.70 -12.80 -2.98
C PRO A 103 11.81 -11.91 -2.14
N ARG A 104 11.33 -12.38 -0.99
CA ARG A 104 10.47 -11.59 -0.12
C ARG A 104 11.18 -10.41 0.54
N ASP A 105 12.50 -10.38 0.46
CA ASP A 105 13.27 -9.26 1.00
C ASP A 105 13.40 -8.11 0.01
N ARG A 106 12.88 -8.28 -1.20
CA ARG A 106 12.79 -7.21 -2.17
C ARG A 106 11.64 -6.30 -1.80
N SER A 107 11.93 -5.02 -1.66
CA SER A 107 10.89 -4.03 -1.40
C SER A 107 11.07 -2.84 -2.33
N VAL A 108 9.95 -2.13 -2.56
CA VAL A 108 9.91 -0.93 -3.39
C VAL A 108 9.59 0.26 -2.50
N SER A 109 10.39 1.29 -2.60
CA SER A 109 10.19 2.49 -1.81
C SER A 109 10.36 3.77 -2.64
#